data_8378ee711cc3c122f3a7ffb60dae12e3
#
_entry.id   8378ee711cc3c122f3a7ffb60dae12e3
#
_cell.length_a   1.000
_cell.length_b   1.000
_cell.length_c   1.000
_cell.angle_alpha   90.00
_cell.angle_beta   90.00
_cell.angle_gamma   90.00
#
_symmetry.space_group_name_H-M   'P 1'
#
loop_
_entity.id
_entity.type
_entity.pdbx_description
1 polymer ?
#
loop_
_entity_poly.entity_id
_entity_poly.type
_entity_poly.pdbx_seq_one_letter_code
_entity_poly.pdbx_strand_id
1 'polypeptide(L)'
;MLKSSNDYIEKLDQVLSSKKNADVYILNDKLTLSVFAVLEKSLKNVRRIYFIIRDNPHLPKDEVAREFEMNPNDTLYNEYDIIEKNELTHFAKAKAMHDFISKYVEIRRLDPRAKAGTNILIVDEDFMIAGNASLELNERKPENRINFNTIIDSSMDREQIVQVKNEFERVWLSEQLTYDFKDELLNSLAFVYKEHSPEFAY
;
A
#
# COMPACT_ATOMS: atom_id res chain seq x y z
N MET A 1 -8.88 -12.89 14.43
CA MET A 1 -7.42 -12.75 14.18
C MET A 1 -7.18 -13.03 12.73
N LEU A 2 -6.60 -12.07 11.98
CA LEU A 2 -6.27 -12.25 10.56
C LEU A 2 -5.01 -13.13 10.48
N LYS A 3 -5.08 -14.20 9.72
CA LYS A 3 -4.00 -15.22 9.67
C LYS A 3 -3.10 -15.04 8.45
N SER A 4 -3.59 -14.36 7.41
CA SER A 4 -2.89 -14.16 6.14
C SER A 4 -3.05 -12.72 5.61
N SER A 5 -2.22 -12.34 4.64
CA SER A 5 -2.39 -11.07 3.89
C SER A 5 -3.71 -11.05 3.13
N ASN A 6 -4.17 -12.20 2.64
CA ASN A 6 -5.46 -12.31 1.95
C ASN A 6 -6.63 -11.99 2.88
N ASP A 7 -6.66 -12.56 4.12
CA ASP A 7 -7.68 -12.22 5.13
C ASP A 7 -7.69 -10.70 5.44
N TYR A 8 -6.50 -10.08 5.44
CA TYR A 8 -6.33 -8.66 5.66
C TYR A 8 -6.98 -7.84 4.53
N ILE A 9 -6.73 -8.22 3.27
CA ILE A 9 -7.27 -7.56 2.08
C ILE A 9 -8.78 -7.74 2.00
N GLU A 10 -9.30 -8.94 2.25
CA GLU A 10 -10.74 -9.22 2.30
C GLU A 10 -11.43 -8.37 3.39
N LYS A 11 -10.81 -8.25 4.56
CA LYS A 11 -11.38 -7.42 5.63
C LYS A 11 -11.40 -5.95 5.25
N LEU A 12 -10.34 -5.46 4.61
CA LEU A 12 -10.28 -4.09 4.09
C LEU A 12 -11.38 -3.84 3.05
N ASP A 13 -11.56 -4.75 2.09
CA ASP A 13 -12.60 -4.66 1.07
C ASP A 13 -14.01 -4.57 1.69
N GLN A 14 -14.29 -5.41 2.69
CA GLN A 14 -15.56 -5.37 3.42
C GLN A 14 -15.80 -4.02 4.10
N VAL A 15 -14.78 -3.49 4.78
CA VAL A 15 -14.88 -2.21 5.49
C VAL A 15 -15.09 -1.07 4.49
N LEU A 16 -14.30 -0.98 3.44
CA LEU A 16 -14.43 0.07 2.42
C LEU A 16 -15.77 -0.03 1.67
N SER A 17 -16.26 -1.23 1.40
CA SER A 17 -17.56 -1.45 0.75
C SER A 17 -18.74 -0.95 1.60
N SER A 18 -18.57 -0.90 2.93
CA SER A 18 -19.59 -0.39 3.85
C SER A 18 -19.58 1.13 4.02
N LYS A 19 -18.56 1.83 3.51
CA LYS A 19 -18.33 3.26 3.70
C LYS A 19 -18.77 4.09 2.49
N LYS A 20 -18.85 5.41 2.72
CA LYS A 20 -19.03 6.42 1.66
C LYS A 20 -18.10 7.59 1.96
N ASN A 21 -17.30 7.99 0.98
CA ASN A 21 -16.32 9.08 1.09
C ASN A 21 -15.35 8.94 2.28
N ALA A 22 -14.84 7.73 2.49
CA ALA A 22 -13.92 7.45 3.59
C ALA A 22 -12.54 8.06 3.35
N ASP A 23 -11.92 8.53 4.42
CA ASP A 23 -10.48 8.82 4.45
C ASP A 23 -9.73 7.60 4.97
N VAL A 24 -8.64 7.24 4.28
CA VAL A 24 -7.85 6.07 4.60
C VAL A 24 -6.41 6.48 4.87
N TYR A 25 -5.85 6.01 5.98
CA TYR A 25 -4.47 6.27 6.39
C TYR A 25 -3.71 4.96 6.42
N ILE A 26 -2.63 4.88 5.67
CA ILE A 26 -1.86 3.65 5.48
C ILE A 26 -0.39 3.91 5.76
N LEU A 27 0.20 3.13 6.65
CA LEU A 27 1.64 2.97 6.82
C LEU A 27 1.96 1.50 6.48
N ASN A 28 2.56 1.26 5.33
CA ASN A 28 2.86 -0.10 4.86
C ASN A 28 4.10 -0.10 3.96
N ASP A 29 4.69 -1.27 3.75
CA ASP A 29 5.84 -1.46 2.86
C ASP A 29 5.42 -1.64 1.39
N LYS A 30 4.19 -2.07 1.12
CA LYS A 30 3.70 -2.39 -0.22
C LYS A 30 2.26 -1.94 -0.45
N LEU A 31 1.98 -1.65 -1.71
CA LEU A 31 0.64 -1.61 -2.31
C LEU A 31 0.78 -2.13 -3.74
N THR A 32 0.51 -3.42 -3.96
CA THR A 32 0.73 -4.05 -5.25
C THR A 32 -0.43 -3.86 -6.22
N LEU A 33 -0.17 -4.03 -7.52
CA LEU A 33 -1.18 -3.94 -8.59
C LEU A 33 -2.28 -4.98 -8.40
N SER A 34 -1.93 -6.18 -7.95
CA SER A 34 -2.89 -7.25 -7.67
C SER A 34 -3.85 -6.87 -6.54
N VAL A 35 -3.36 -6.28 -5.45
CA VAL A 35 -4.20 -5.77 -4.36
C VAL A 35 -5.10 -4.63 -4.84
N PHE A 36 -4.56 -3.69 -5.61
CA PHE A 36 -5.35 -2.62 -6.18
C PHE A 36 -6.51 -3.17 -7.04
N ALA A 37 -6.24 -4.16 -7.89
CA ALA A 37 -7.28 -4.78 -8.74
C ALA A 37 -8.39 -5.45 -7.91
N VAL A 38 -8.07 -6.10 -6.80
CA VAL A 38 -9.07 -6.68 -5.89
C VAL A 38 -9.93 -5.60 -5.24
N LEU A 39 -9.30 -4.52 -4.78
CA LEU A 39 -9.97 -3.44 -4.05
C LEU A 39 -10.64 -2.40 -4.98
N GLU A 40 -10.45 -2.45 -6.29
CA GLU A 40 -10.89 -1.41 -7.24
C GLU A 40 -12.34 -0.96 -7.06
N LYS A 41 -13.24 -1.89 -6.75
CA LYS A 41 -14.67 -1.59 -6.56
C LYS A 41 -14.92 -0.82 -5.26
N SER A 42 -14.33 -1.25 -4.17
CA SER A 42 -14.50 -0.63 -2.85
C SER A 42 -13.73 0.69 -2.74
N LEU A 43 -12.64 0.84 -3.46
CA LEU A 43 -11.88 2.09 -3.54
C LEU A 43 -12.68 3.27 -4.13
N LYS A 44 -13.77 3.01 -4.85
CA LYS A 44 -14.70 4.06 -5.32
C LYS A 44 -15.41 4.78 -4.16
N ASN A 45 -15.44 4.18 -2.98
CA ASN A 45 -16.00 4.75 -1.76
C ASN A 45 -15.01 5.60 -0.96
N VAL A 46 -13.76 5.70 -1.43
CA VAL A 46 -12.70 6.48 -0.77
C VAL A 46 -12.72 7.92 -1.26
N ARG A 47 -12.60 8.87 -0.33
CA ARG A 47 -12.41 10.29 -0.61
C ARG A 47 -10.95 10.62 -0.83
N ARG A 48 -10.09 10.15 0.08
CA ARG A 48 -8.64 10.38 0.07
C ARG A 48 -7.91 9.25 0.77
N ILE A 49 -6.75 8.89 0.24
CA ILE A 49 -5.80 7.98 0.89
C ILE A 49 -4.52 8.77 1.20
N TYR A 50 -4.05 8.66 2.44
CA TYR A 50 -2.75 9.13 2.89
C TYR A 50 -1.86 7.91 3.10
N PHE A 51 -0.88 7.74 2.25
CA PHE A 51 -0.04 6.55 2.25
C PHE A 51 1.42 6.90 2.56
N ILE A 52 1.93 6.39 3.69
CA ILE A 52 3.35 6.42 4.02
C ILE A 52 3.95 5.06 3.64
N ILE A 53 4.81 5.06 2.64
CA ILE A 53 5.60 3.89 2.27
C ILE A 53 6.79 3.78 3.22
N ARG A 54 6.97 2.62 3.82
CA ARG A 54 8.12 2.33 4.67
C ARG A 54 9.02 1.26 4.06
N ASP A 55 10.29 1.29 4.40
CA ASP A 55 11.21 0.22 4.05
C ASP A 55 10.88 -1.04 4.85
N ASN A 56 10.94 -2.21 4.20
CA ASN A 56 10.79 -3.46 4.91
C ASN A 56 12.06 -3.76 5.72
N PRO A 57 12.03 -3.73 7.08
CA PRO A 57 13.22 -3.92 7.90
C PRO A 57 13.77 -5.37 7.85
N HIS A 58 13.01 -6.29 7.23
CA HIS A 58 13.37 -7.71 7.15
C HIS A 58 14.01 -8.12 5.82
N LEU A 59 14.09 -7.21 4.85
CA LEU A 59 14.89 -7.47 3.65
C LEU A 59 16.38 -7.43 4.05
N PRO A 60 17.17 -8.48 3.78
CA PRO A 60 18.59 -8.45 4.00
C PRO A 60 19.17 -7.26 3.21
N LYS A 61 19.79 -6.34 3.91
CA LYS A 61 20.56 -5.25 3.31
C LYS A 61 21.89 -5.86 2.85
N ASP A 62 21.88 -6.63 1.77
CA ASP A 62 23.13 -6.98 1.10
C ASP A 62 23.80 -5.69 0.66
N GLU A 63 25.10 -5.58 0.89
CA GLU A 63 25.87 -4.36 0.56
C GLU A 63 25.80 -4.00 -0.93
N VAL A 64 25.51 -4.97 -1.80
CA VAL A 64 25.26 -4.79 -3.22
C VAL A 64 23.88 -4.14 -3.47
N ALA A 65 22.90 -4.32 -2.60
CA ALA A 65 21.56 -3.69 -2.72
C ALA A 65 21.56 -2.20 -2.34
N ARG A 66 22.66 -1.65 -1.81
CA ARG A 66 22.78 -0.21 -1.55
C ARG A 66 22.83 0.64 -2.81
N GLU A 67 23.23 0.07 -3.96
CA GLU A 67 23.16 0.74 -5.25
C GLU A 67 21.76 0.64 -5.90
N PHE A 68 20.92 -0.27 -5.43
CA PHE A 68 19.49 -0.37 -5.77
C PHE A 68 18.67 0.21 -4.62
N GLU A 69 18.83 1.51 -4.35
CA GLU A 69 17.86 2.24 -3.52
C GLU A 69 16.46 1.97 -4.05
N MET A 70 15.62 1.39 -3.20
CA MET A 70 14.24 0.95 -3.43
C MET A 70 13.66 1.45 -4.75
N ASN A 71 13.79 0.61 -5.77
CA ASN A 71 13.11 0.84 -7.02
C ASN A 71 11.62 0.97 -6.69
N PRO A 72 10.91 2.03 -7.13
CA PRO A 72 9.45 2.12 -7.00
C PRO A 72 8.72 0.85 -7.41
N ASN A 73 9.31 0.06 -8.31
CA ASN A 73 8.83 -1.26 -8.71
C ASN A 73 8.73 -2.24 -7.54
N ASP A 74 9.61 -2.20 -6.52
CA ASP A 74 9.56 -3.11 -5.37
C ASP A 74 8.35 -2.88 -4.48
N THR A 75 7.79 -1.66 -4.51
CA THR A 75 6.56 -1.31 -3.80
C THR A 75 5.31 -1.78 -4.55
N LEU A 76 5.37 -1.79 -5.89
CA LEU A 76 4.22 -2.02 -6.77
C LEU A 76 4.05 -3.48 -7.17
N TYR A 77 5.14 -4.26 -7.20
CA TYR A 77 5.16 -5.62 -7.73
C TYR A 77 5.59 -6.63 -6.67
N ASN A 78 4.94 -7.78 -6.67
CA ASN A 78 5.40 -8.99 -6.01
C ASN A 78 5.76 -10.06 -7.07
N GLU A 79 6.16 -11.26 -6.62
CA GLU A 79 6.48 -12.38 -7.53
C GLU A 79 5.28 -12.76 -8.43
N TYR A 80 4.05 -12.57 -7.97
CA TYR A 80 2.84 -12.84 -8.73
C TYR A 80 2.64 -11.81 -9.85
N ASP A 81 2.78 -10.53 -9.55
CA ASP A 81 2.66 -9.45 -10.54
C ASP A 81 3.74 -9.57 -11.63
N ILE A 82 4.95 -10.06 -11.30
CA ILE A 82 6.03 -10.29 -12.26
C ILE A 82 5.66 -11.41 -13.24
N ILE A 83 4.98 -12.45 -12.79
CA ILE A 83 4.55 -13.57 -13.66
C ILE A 83 3.41 -13.14 -14.60
N GLU A 84 2.48 -12.32 -14.11
CA GLU A 84 1.39 -11.74 -14.92
C GLU A 84 1.84 -10.61 -15.85
N LYS A 85 3.06 -10.11 -15.72
CA LYS A 85 3.59 -8.93 -16.42
C LYS A 85 3.51 -9.01 -17.96
N ASN A 86 3.36 -10.19 -18.51
CA ASN A 86 3.24 -10.41 -19.96
C ASN A 86 1.80 -10.36 -20.49
N GLU A 87 0.81 -10.05 -19.66
CA GLU A 87 -0.58 -10.00 -20.09
C GLU A 87 -1.03 -8.54 -20.36
N LEU A 88 -1.77 -8.34 -21.46
CA LEU A 88 -2.37 -7.03 -21.82
C LEU A 88 -3.21 -6.43 -20.66
N THR A 89 -3.77 -7.28 -19.80
CA THR A 89 -4.50 -6.88 -18.59
C THR A 89 -3.64 -6.13 -17.58
N HIS A 90 -2.34 -6.40 -17.54
CA HIS A 90 -1.42 -5.75 -16.62
C HIS A 90 -1.28 -4.25 -16.89
N PHE A 91 -1.21 -3.87 -18.17
CA PHE A 91 -1.12 -2.46 -18.57
C PHE A 91 -2.38 -1.68 -18.24
N ALA A 92 -3.56 -2.29 -18.45
CA ALA A 92 -4.83 -1.69 -18.07
C ALA A 92 -4.92 -1.48 -16.56
N LYS A 93 -4.48 -2.46 -15.76
CA LYS A 93 -4.39 -2.35 -14.30
C LYS A 93 -3.43 -1.24 -13.86
N ALA A 94 -2.23 -1.18 -14.45
CA ALA A 94 -1.24 -0.15 -14.13
C ALA A 94 -1.74 1.25 -14.45
N LYS A 95 -2.41 1.44 -15.60
CA LYS A 95 -3.03 2.72 -15.97
C LYS A 95 -4.16 3.08 -15.02
N ALA A 96 -5.05 2.14 -14.69
CA ALA A 96 -6.15 2.39 -13.75
C ALA A 96 -5.62 2.78 -12.35
N MET A 97 -4.57 2.10 -11.88
CA MET A 97 -3.91 2.42 -10.61
C MET A 97 -3.25 3.80 -10.66
N HIS A 98 -2.55 4.13 -11.75
CA HIS A 98 -1.95 5.47 -11.95
C HIS A 98 -3.01 6.57 -11.86
N ASP A 99 -4.11 6.43 -12.59
CA ASP A 99 -5.19 7.42 -12.63
C ASP A 99 -5.86 7.56 -11.24
N PHE A 100 -6.03 6.45 -10.54
CA PHE A 100 -6.56 6.45 -9.18
C PHE A 100 -5.60 7.14 -8.19
N ILE A 101 -4.32 6.77 -8.20
CA ILE A 101 -3.30 7.37 -7.32
C ILE A 101 -3.20 8.88 -7.60
N SER A 102 -3.11 9.27 -8.85
CA SER A 102 -3.03 10.69 -9.25
C SER A 102 -4.13 11.52 -8.61
N LYS A 103 -5.35 10.98 -8.54
CA LYS A 103 -6.54 11.72 -8.13
C LYS A 103 -6.87 11.62 -6.64
N TYR A 104 -6.65 10.45 -6.02
CA TYR A 104 -7.19 10.16 -4.70
C TYR A 104 -6.13 9.87 -3.63
N VAL A 105 -4.86 9.64 -4.02
CA VAL A 105 -3.82 9.21 -3.09
C VAL A 105 -2.74 10.27 -2.94
N GLU A 106 -2.43 10.63 -1.72
CA GLU A 106 -1.21 11.36 -1.36
C GLU A 106 -0.20 10.35 -0.84
N ILE A 107 1.05 10.44 -1.31
CA ILE A 107 2.07 9.44 -0.99
C ILE A 107 3.31 10.13 -0.45
N ARG A 108 3.76 9.68 0.70
CA ARG A 108 5.03 10.06 1.29
C ARG A 108 5.86 8.80 1.55
N ARG A 109 7.16 8.94 1.59
CA ARG A 109 8.07 7.85 1.97
C ARG A 109 8.70 8.17 3.33
N LEU A 110 8.80 7.16 4.18
CA LEU A 110 9.48 7.28 5.45
C LEU A 110 10.98 7.48 5.22
N ASP A 111 11.60 8.42 5.94
CA ASP A 111 13.06 8.62 5.89
C ASP A 111 13.76 7.31 6.30
N PRO A 112 14.79 6.86 5.58
CA PRO A 112 15.50 5.62 5.89
C PRO A 112 16.08 5.55 7.32
N ARG A 113 16.28 6.69 7.98
CA ARG A 113 16.73 6.78 9.37
C ARG A 113 15.61 6.60 10.38
N ALA A 114 14.35 6.86 9.96
CA ALA A 114 13.18 6.61 10.76
C ALA A 114 12.83 5.10 10.68
N LYS A 115 12.44 4.51 11.82
CA LYS A 115 12.09 3.09 11.91
C LYS A 115 10.64 2.97 12.32
N ALA A 116 9.82 2.31 11.50
CA ALA A 116 8.47 1.89 11.86
C ALA A 116 8.44 0.35 11.90
N GLY A 117 8.09 -0.22 13.04
CA GLY A 117 8.06 -1.67 13.25
C GLY A 117 6.74 -2.35 12.88
N THR A 118 5.70 -1.58 12.56
CA THR A 118 4.33 -2.08 12.41
C THR A 118 3.67 -1.45 11.20
N ASN A 119 2.93 -2.24 10.43
CA ASN A 119 2.02 -1.76 9.41
C ASN A 119 0.73 -1.27 10.08
N ILE A 120 0.19 -0.16 9.58
CA ILE A 120 -1.03 0.46 10.10
C ILE A 120 -1.95 0.78 8.94
N LEU A 121 -3.23 0.50 9.14
CA LEU A 121 -4.31 0.94 8.25
C LEU A 121 -5.46 1.45 9.11
N ILE A 122 -5.91 2.67 8.83
CA ILE A 122 -7.04 3.30 9.52
C ILE A 122 -8.04 3.74 8.45
N VAL A 123 -9.32 3.49 8.69
CA VAL A 123 -10.44 3.98 7.88
C VAL A 123 -11.29 4.91 8.74
N ASP A 124 -11.26 6.20 8.41
CA ASP A 124 -11.84 7.28 9.21
C ASP A 124 -11.30 7.26 10.66
N GLU A 125 -12.21 7.24 11.65
CA GLU A 125 -11.92 7.00 13.07
C GLU A 125 -12.70 5.79 13.58
N ASP A 126 -13.12 4.92 12.66
CA ASP A 126 -14.06 3.85 12.97
C ASP A 126 -13.42 2.47 12.94
N PHE A 127 -12.30 2.33 12.21
CA PHE A 127 -11.68 1.05 12.00
C PHE A 127 -10.18 1.17 11.87
N MET A 128 -9.45 0.25 12.51
CA MET A 128 -8.00 0.16 12.44
C MET A 128 -7.53 -1.30 12.36
N ILE A 129 -6.52 -1.53 11.55
CA ILE A 129 -5.70 -2.75 11.59
C ILE A 129 -4.25 -2.33 11.87
N ALA A 130 -3.62 -2.96 12.85
CA ALA A 130 -2.20 -2.78 13.14
C ALA A 130 -1.52 -4.14 13.26
N GLY A 131 -0.36 -4.31 12.62
CA GLY A 131 0.35 -5.59 12.63
C GLY A 131 1.49 -5.65 11.61
N ASN A 132 1.79 -6.86 11.15
CA ASN A 132 2.89 -7.10 10.21
C ASN A 132 2.41 -7.56 8.82
N ALA A 133 1.11 -7.56 8.53
CA ALA A 133 0.60 -7.91 7.21
C ALA A 133 0.90 -6.81 6.19
N SER A 134 1.41 -7.21 5.04
CA SER A 134 1.65 -6.34 3.89
C SER A 134 0.41 -6.30 2.97
N LEU A 135 0.27 -5.21 2.20
CA LEU A 135 -0.74 -5.07 1.15
C LEU A 135 -0.25 -5.75 -0.14
N GLU A 136 -0.10 -7.07 -0.08
CA GLU A 136 0.28 -7.92 -1.20
C GLU A 136 -0.54 -9.22 -1.19
N LEU A 137 -0.86 -9.76 -2.37
CA LEU A 137 -1.49 -11.07 -2.51
C LEU A 137 -0.43 -12.18 -2.53
N ASN A 138 -0.64 -13.20 -1.72
CA ASN A 138 0.21 -14.38 -1.64
C ASN A 138 -0.59 -15.63 -2.04
N GLU A 139 -0.76 -15.86 -3.35
CA GLU A 139 -1.59 -16.98 -3.83
C GLU A 139 -0.84 -18.31 -3.97
N ARG A 140 0.48 -18.30 -4.09
CA ARG A 140 1.26 -19.49 -4.49
C ARG A 140 2.09 -20.15 -3.40
N LYS A 141 2.34 -19.48 -2.30
CA LYS A 141 3.10 -20.06 -1.18
C LYS A 141 2.32 -19.84 0.11
N PRO A 142 2.07 -20.91 0.89
CA PRO A 142 1.60 -20.71 2.26
C PRO A 142 2.62 -19.78 2.94
N GLU A 143 2.13 -18.67 3.49
CA GLU A 143 2.98 -17.77 4.26
C GLU A 143 3.58 -18.55 5.43
N ASN A 144 4.88 -18.83 5.38
CA ASN A 144 5.63 -19.32 6.55
C ASN A 144 5.84 -18.20 7.59
N ARG A 145 5.19 -17.04 7.41
CA ARG A 145 5.25 -15.91 8.34
C ARG A 145 4.08 -15.99 9.31
N ILE A 146 4.39 -15.86 10.58
CA ILE A 146 3.36 -15.70 11.59
C ILE A 146 2.91 -14.25 11.57
N ASN A 147 1.65 -14.02 11.18
CA ASN A 147 1.07 -12.69 11.10
C ASN A 147 0.31 -12.37 12.39
N PHE A 148 0.78 -11.36 13.11
CA PHE A 148 0.08 -10.79 14.26
C PHE A 148 -0.56 -9.49 13.85
N ASN A 149 -1.88 -9.51 13.66
CA ASN A 149 -2.64 -8.31 13.34
C ASN A 149 -3.75 -8.09 14.36
N THR A 150 -3.82 -6.91 14.90
CA THR A 150 -4.90 -6.45 15.77
C THR A 150 -5.90 -5.67 14.95
N ILE A 151 -7.18 -6.00 15.10
CA ILE A 151 -8.30 -5.25 14.52
C ILE A 151 -9.00 -4.54 15.67
N ILE A 152 -9.24 -3.26 15.50
CA ILE A 152 -10.00 -2.43 16.43
C ILE A 152 -11.06 -1.69 15.59
N ASP A 153 -12.29 -1.75 16.01
CA ASP A 153 -13.36 -0.92 15.51
C ASP A 153 -13.83 0.07 16.59
N SER A 154 -14.56 1.10 16.19
CA SER A 154 -14.97 2.19 17.09
C SER A 154 -15.90 1.75 18.23
N SER A 155 -16.53 0.58 18.12
CA SER A 155 -17.33 0.00 19.20
C SER A 155 -16.47 -0.65 20.29
N MET A 156 -15.23 -1.00 19.97
CA MET A 156 -14.26 -1.58 20.90
C MET A 156 -13.45 -0.50 21.61
N ASP A 157 -12.73 0.34 20.84
CA ASP A 157 -11.86 1.39 21.36
C ASP A 157 -11.62 2.50 20.33
N ARG A 158 -12.55 3.45 20.23
CA ARG A 158 -12.40 4.61 19.34
C ARG A 158 -11.26 5.51 19.78
N GLU A 159 -11.01 5.65 21.06
CA GLU A 159 -9.95 6.54 21.57
C GLU A 159 -8.57 6.07 21.08
N GLN A 160 -8.31 4.77 21.09
CA GLN A 160 -7.07 4.22 20.57
C GLN A 160 -6.92 4.48 19.06
N ILE A 161 -8.01 4.36 18.28
CA ILE A 161 -7.97 4.65 16.84
C ILE A 161 -7.57 6.12 16.61
N VAL A 162 -8.21 7.05 17.35
CA VAL A 162 -7.92 8.49 17.25
C VAL A 162 -6.47 8.81 17.66
N GLN A 163 -5.96 8.19 18.73
CA GLN A 163 -4.57 8.38 19.16
C GLN A 163 -3.58 7.93 18.08
N VAL A 164 -3.78 6.75 17.48
CA VAL A 164 -2.89 6.24 16.42
C VAL A 164 -3.01 7.09 15.15
N LYS A 165 -4.20 7.57 14.81
CA LYS A 165 -4.41 8.49 13.69
C LYS A 165 -3.65 9.80 13.90
N ASN A 166 -3.76 10.40 15.09
CA ASN A 166 -3.03 11.64 15.42
C ASN A 166 -1.50 11.44 15.31
N GLU A 167 -1.00 10.29 15.74
CA GLU A 167 0.42 9.97 15.59
C GLU A 167 0.80 9.78 14.12
N PHE A 168 -0.03 9.14 13.31
CA PHE A 168 0.16 9.06 11.87
C PHE A 168 0.24 10.45 11.24
N GLU A 169 -0.69 11.35 11.56
CA GLU A 169 -0.72 12.73 11.06
C GLU A 169 0.52 13.52 11.49
N ARG A 170 1.01 13.32 12.72
CA ARG A 170 2.27 13.91 13.19
C ARG A 170 3.47 13.46 12.34
N VAL A 171 3.54 12.17 12.03
CA VAL A 171 4.60 11.60 11.17
C VAL A 171 4.46 12.13 9.75
N TRP A 172 3.22 12.18 9.23
CA TRP A 172 2.89 12.69 7.90
C TRP A 172 3.36 14.14 7.69
N LEU A 173 3.15 15.01 8.67
CA LEU A 173 3.50 16.42 8.59
C LEU A 173 4.97 16.71 8.85
N SER A 174 5.73 15.74 9.34
CA SER A 174 7.15 15.93 9.68
C SER A 174 8.04 15.74 8.46
N GLU A 175 8.63 16.83 7.97
CA GLU A 175 9.63 16.80 6.88
C GLU A 175 10.94 16.08 7.27
N GLN A 176 11.17 15.86 8.56
CA GLN A 176 12.31 15.09 9.05
C GLN A 176 12.06 13.57 9.02
N LEU A 177 10.80 13.16 9.05
CA LEU A 177 10.42 11.75 9.10
C LEU A 177 9.91 11.22 7.77
N THR A 178 9.32 12.07 6.92
CA THR A 178 8.77 11.66 5.63
C THR A 178 9.04 12.72 4.56
N TYR A 179 9.10 12.28 3.30
CA TYR A 179 9.21 13.14 2.14
C TYR A 179 8.23 12.72 1.04
N ASP A 180 7.89 13.64 0.13
CA ASP A 180 7.00 13.36 -0.99
C ASP A 180 7.59 12.29 -1.91
N PHE A 181 6.77 11.34 -2.32
CA PHE A 181 7.19 10.21 -3.16
C PHE A 181 6.17 9.92 -4.28
N LYS A 182 5.11 10.74 -4.37
CA LYS A 182 4.00 10.48 -5.30
C LYS A 182 4.45 10.51 -6.75
N ASP A 183 5.20 11.52 -7.15
CA ASP A 183 5.64 11.68 -8.54
C ASP A 183 6.58 10.56 -9.00
N GLU A 184 7.47 10.09 -8.13
CA GLU A 184 8.36 8.96 -8.44
C GLU A 184 7.56 7.68 -8.69
N LEU A 185 6.55 7.42 -7.86
CA LEU A 185 5.68 6.26 -8.01
C LEU A 185 4.82 6.34 -9.28
N LEU A 186 4.24 7.51 -9.56
CA LEU A 186 3.46 7.75 -10.78
C LEU A 186 4.30 7.59 -12.05
N ASN A 187 5.52 8.08 -12.04
CA ASN A 187 6.45 7.91 -13.17
C ASN A 187 6.78 6.44 -13.41
N SER A 188 6.99 5.65 -12.35
CA SER A 188 7.22 4.21 -12.47
C SER A 188 6.02 3.47 -13.07
N LEU A 189 4.81 3.78 -12.61
CA LEU A 189 3.58 3.23 -13.20
C LEU A 189 3.43 3.65 -14.67
N ALA A 190 3.71 4.93 -14.98
CA ALA A 190 3.63 5.45 -16.34
C ALA A 190 4.59 4.73 -17.28
N PHE A 191 5.79 4.40 -16.82
CA PHE A 191 6.77 3.63 -17.59
C PHE A 191 6.21 2.26 -17.98
N VAL A 192 5.56 1.55 -17.06
CA VAL A 192 4.99 0.22 -17.29
C VAL A 192 3.98 0.20 -18.44
N TYR A 193 3.06 1.17 -18.50
CA TYR A 193 2.01 1.14 -19.54
C TYR A 193 2.39 1.91 -20.80
N LYS A 194 3.39 2.80 -20.77
CA LYS A 194 3.86 3.54 -21.96
C LYS A 194 4.78 2.72 -22.83
N GLU A 195 5.70 1.93 -22.28
CA GLU A 195 6.65 1.11 -23.08
C GLU A 195 5.98 0.10 -24.00
N HIS A 196 4.72 -0.23 -23.75
CA HIS A 196 3.99 -1.26 -24.50
C HIS A 196 2.75 -0.69 -25.21
N SER A 197 2.65 0.64 -25.34
CA SER A 197 1.62 1.20 -26.19
C SER A 197 2.00 0.99 -27.66
N PRO A 198 1.02 0.68 -28.56
CA PRO A 198 1.28 0.49 -29.98
C PRO A 198 1.97 1.69 -30.67
N GLU A 199 1.90 2.87 -30.05
CA GLU A 199 2.51 4.12 -30.55
C GLU A 199 4.05 4.13 -30.45
N PHE A 200 4.65 3.26 -29.63
CA PHE A 200 6.11 3.11 -29.48
C PHE A 200 6.67 1.88 -30.21
N ALA A 201 5.85 1.13 -30.93
CA ALA A 201 6.28 -0.06 -31.67
C ALA A 201 6.72 0.21 -33.12
N TYR A 202 6.85 1.51 -33.52
CA TYR A 202 7.33 1.93 -34.84
C TYR A 202 8.47 2.94 -34.75
#